data_a4a5d3e90bf2b8e9a4e89db29e0cb8f2
#
_entry.id   a4a5d3e90bf2b8e9a4e89db29e0cb8f2
#
_cell.length_a   1.000
_cell.length_b   1.000
_cell.length_c   1.000
_cell.angle_alpha   90.00
_cell.angle_beta   90.00
_cell.angle_gamma   90.00
#
_symmetry.space_group_name_H-M   'P 1'
#
loop_
_entity.id
_entity.type
_entity.pdbx_description
1 polymer ?
#
loop_
_entity_poly.entity_id
_entity_poly.type
_entity_poly.pdbx_seq_one_letter_code
_entity_poly.pdbx_strand_id
1 'polypeptide(L)'
;MHRSISLRRCSIAFALAAALLTWPAAGYAELGGILPPPPTTTTGTVLGNASAVQATILGMTTVLSGTGSIGSNDALDASVLTGGVPSTLTAETLSASAISYADEVDSAASLGNLSMTVAGTGITADFVMAQASQVAGAPGSGSSTLTNLSINGIPVAVTGAPNQAIPVPGGQVIINEQTISSTGTAVVNALHVVVTGVADVVVASATAGIS
;
A
#
# COMPACT_ATOMS: atom_id res chain seq x y z
N MET A 1 24.64 -17.59 46.07
CA MET A 1 23.39 -16.85 46.39
C MET A 1 22.54 -16.78 45.12
N HIS A 2 21.60 -17.73 44.98
CA HIS A 2 20.66 -17.82 43.86
C HIS A 2 19.36 -17.09 44.27
N ARG A 3 18.95 -16.03 43.59
CA ARG A 3 17.63 -15.44 43.73
C ARG A 3 16.75 -15.95 42.58
N SER A 4 15.80 -16.79 42.96
CA SER A 4 14.72 -17.23 42.08
C SER A 4 13.64 -16.15 42.03
N ILE A 5 13.28 -15.70 40.81
CA ILE A 5 12.18 -14.79 40.57
C ILE A 5 10.96 -15.63 40.18
N SER A 6 9.95 -15.67 41.07
CA SER A 6 8.70 -16.36 40.80
C SER A 6 7.78 -15.50 39.96
N LEU A 7 7.45 -15.95 38.71
CA LEU A 7 6.38 -15.38 37.88
C LEU A 7 5.02 -15.73 38.49
N ARG A 8 4.31 -14.73 39.01
CA ARG A 8 2.89 -14.86 39.36
C ARG A 8 2.05 -14.79 38.09
N ARG A 9 1.42 -15.91 37.75
CA ARG A 9 0.39 -15.98 36.71
C ARG A 9 -0.87 -15.28 37.22
N CYS A 10 -1.27 -14.19 36.57
CA CYS A 10 -2.54 -13.54 36.81
C CYS A 10 -3.60 -14.17 35.90
N SER A 11 -4.41 -15.08 36.47
CA SER A 11 -5.55 -15.67 35.76
C SER A 11 -6.74 -14.73 35.90
N ILE A 12 -7.12 -14.07 34.80
CA ILE A 12 -8.36 -13.29 34.73
C ILE A 12 -9.46 -14.24 34.25
N ALA A 13 -10.32 -14.65 35.16
CA ALA A 13 -11.55 -15.41 34.85
C ALA A 13 -12.62 -14.44 34.34
N PHE A 14 -12.98 -14.53 33.05
CA PHE A 14 -14.17 -13.86 32.51
C PHE A 14 -15.40 -14.70 32.83
N ALA A 15 -16.22 -14.21 33.72
CA ALA A 15 -17.55 -14.77 33.96
C ALA A 15 -18.52 -14.24 32.92
N LEU A 16 -18.96 -15.11 31.98
CA LEU A 16 -19.99 -14.81 30.99
C LEU A 16 -21.37 -14.99 31.66
N ALA A 17 -22.04 -13.89 32.00
CA ALA A 17 -23.44 -13.92 32.43
C ALA A 17 -24.36 -13.91 31.22
N ALA A 18 -24.94 -15.07 30.90
CA ALA A 18 -25.99 -15.19 29.88
C ALA A 18 -27.32 -14.68 30.47
N ALA A 19 -27.74 -13.49 30.06
CA ALA A 19 -29.09 -12.98 30.34
C ALA A 19 -30.03 -13.47 29.22
N LEU A 20 -30.86 -14.45 29.52
CA LEU A 20 -31.98 -14.88 28.67
C LEU A 20 -33.08 -13.81 28.74
N LEU A 21 -33.16 -12.94 27.73
CA LEU A 21 -34.32 -12.09 27.51
C LEU A 21 -35.38 -12.89 26.75
N THR A 22 -36.45 -13.30 27.44
CA THR A 22 -37.67 -13.81 26.81
C THR A 22 -38.47 -12.63 26.28
N TRP A 23 -38.51 -12.45 24.96
CA TRP A 23 -39.43 -11.51 24.34
C TRP A 23 -40.81 -12.15 24.14
N PRO A 24 -41.94 -11.45 24.45
CA PRO A 24 -43.24 -11.90 24.13
C PRO A 24 -43.41 -11.90 22.61
N ALA A 25 -43.93 -12.99 22.08
CA ALA A 25 -44.35 -13.11 20.68
C ALA A 25 -45.54 -12.18 20.42
N ALA A 26 -45.26 -10.95 19.95
CA ALA A 26 -46.32 -10.11 19.40
C ALA A 26 -46.64 -10.60 17.99
N GLY A 27 -47.93 -10.92 17.77
CA GLY A 27 -48.44 -11.43 16.51
C GLY A 27 -48.16 -10.45 15.37
N TYR A 28 -47.53 -10.96 14.33
CA TYR A 28 -47.30 -10.22 13.09
C TYR A 28 -48.60 -10.23 12.29
N ALA A 29 -49.31 -9.09 12.25
CA ALA A 29 -50.31 -8.86 11.23
C ALA A 29 -49.60 -8.83 9.87
N GLU A 30 -49.96 -9.75 8.97
CA GLU A 30 -49.54 -9.70 7.56
C GLU A 30 -50.12 -8.45 6.90
N LEU A 31 -49.37 -7.35 6.98
CA LEU A 31 -49.50 -6.24 6.04
C LEU A 31 -48.75 -6.67 4.77
N GLY A 32 -49.48 -6.98 3.70
CA GLY A 32 -48.92 -7.21 2.37
C GLY A 32 -48.25 -5.97 1.82
N GLY A 33 -47.15 -5.58 2.45
CA GLY A 33 -46.24 -4.55 1.96
C GLY A 33 -45.28 -5.19 0.99
N ILE A 34 -45.27 -4.70 -0.24
CA ILE A 34 -44.23 -4.99 -1.23
C ILE A 34 -42.88 -4.56 -0.56
N LEU A 35 -42.13 -5.54 -0.07
CA LEU A 35 -40.77 -5.29 0.37
C LEU A 35 -40.01 -4.67 -0.83
N PRO A 36 -39.34 -3.52 -0.67
CA PRO A 36 -38.47 -3.05 -1.72
C PRO A 36 -37.48 -4.18 -2.07
N PRO A 37 -37.20 -4.38 -3.36
CA PRO A 37 -36.19 -5.37 -3.74
C PRO A 37 -34.93 -5.15 -2.93
N PRO A 38 -34.24 -6.22 -2.47
CA PRO A 38 -32.97 -6.05 -1.79
C PRO A 38 -32.07 -5.18 -2.67
N PRO A 39 -31.30 -4.26 -2.08
CA PRO A 39 -30.39 -3.45 -2.86
C PRO A 39 -29.55 -4.38 -3.72
N THR A 40 -29.61 -4.20 -5.03
CA THR A 40 -28.69 -4.87 -5.95
C THR A 40 -27.31 -4.39 -5.57
N THR A 41 -26.55 -5.23 -4.89
CA THR A 41 -25.10 -4.99 -4.71
C THR A 41 -24.49 -5.00 -6.11
N THR A 42 -24.32 -3.83 -6.68
CA THR A 42 -23.48 -3.68 -7.85
C THR A 42 -22.08 -4.07 -7.35
N THR A 43 -21.61 -5.22 -7.80
CA THR A 43 -20.25 -5.65 -7.49
C THR A 43 -19.33 -4.70 -8.24
N GLY A 44 -18.89 -3.66 -7.57
CA GLY A 44 -17.93 -2.71 -8.13
C GLY A 44 -16.63 -3.41 -8.50
N THR A 45 -15.94 -2.91 -9.52
CA THR A 45 -14.61 -3.40 -9.85
C THR A 45 -13.63 -2.90 -8.81
N VAL A 46 -12.92 -3.82 -8.12
CA VAL A 46 -11.88 -3.51 -7.16
C VAL A 46 -10.52 -3.53 -7.87
N LEU A 47 -9.74 -2.49 -7.65
CA LEU A 47 -8.37 -2.33 -8.15
C LEU A 47 -7.46 -1.98 -6.97
N GLY A 48 -6.97 -3.01 -6.28
CA GLY A 48 -6.01 -2.85 -5.20
C GLY A 48 -4.72 -3.60 -5.52
N ASN A 49 -3.59 -2.94 -5.36
CA ASN A 49 -2.27 -3.50 -5.62
C ASN A 49 -1.20 -2.68 -4.89
N ALA A 50 -0.18 -3.35 -4.38
CA ALA A 50 0.99 -2.70 -3.82
C ALA A 50 2.27 -3.47 -4.17
N SER A 51 3.38 -2.74 -4.35
CA SER A 51 4.71 -3.34 -4.53
C SER A 51 5.79 -2.46 -3.92
N ALA A 52 6.73 -3.07 -3.18
CA ALA A 52 7.85 -2.34 -2.61
C ALA A 52 8.86 -1.90 -3.69
N VAL A 53 9.12 -2.76 -4.68
CA VAL A 53 9.95 -2.42 -5.84
C VAL A 53 9.40 -3.07 -7.10
N GLN A 54 9.32 -2.30 -8.16
CA GLN A 54 9.14 -2.79 -9.54
C GLN A 54 10.23 -2.17 -10.41
N ALA A 55 11.11 -2.98 -10.94
CA ALA A 55 12.23 -2.53 -11.77
C ALA A 55 12.18 -3.19 -13.13
N THR A 56 12.11 -2.38 -14.18
CA THR A 56 12.25 -2.81 -15.57
C THR A 56 13.58 -2.29 -16.10
N ILE A 57 14.51 -3.19 -16.35
CA ILE A 57 15.86 -2.85 -16.82
C ILE A 57 16.09 -3.59 -18.14
N LEU A 58 16.39 -2.83 -19.19
CA LEU A 58 16.57 -3.36 -20.56
C LEU A 58 15.42 -4.29 -20.99
N GLY A 59 14.19 -3.94 -20.59
CA GLY A 59 12.98 -4.69 -20.91
C GLY A 59 12.66 -5.89 -20.01
N MET A 60 13.51 -6.20 -19.03
CA MET A 60 13.27 -7.26 -18.04
C MET A 60 12.67 -6.67 -16.77
N THR A 61 11.48 -7.11 -16.37
CA THR A 61 10.79 -6.63 -15.16
C THR A 61 11.00 -7.59 -14.00
N THR A 62 11.38 -7.03 -12.86
CA THR A 62 11.48 -7.71 -11.54
C THR A 62 10.59 -6.98 -10.55
N VAL A 63 9.78 -7.73 -9.79
CA VAL A 63 8.96 -7.21 -8.69
C VAL A 63 9.45 -7.82 -7.38
N LEU A 64 9.69 -6.99 -6.37
CA LEU A 64 10.05 -7.40 -5.03
C LEU A 64 8.93 -6.98 -4.06
N SER A 65 8.47 -7.93 -3.25
CA SER A 65 7.42 -7.72 -2.25
C SER A 65 6.16 -7.09 -2.87
N GLY A 66 5.50 -7.80 -3.78
CA GLY A 66 4.28 -7.35 -4.45
C GLY A 66 3.08 -8.19 -4.03
N THR A 67 1.94 -7.56 -3.74
CA THR A 67 0.70 -8.26 -3.38
C THR A 67 0.04 -8.92 -4.59
N GLY A 68 0.25 -8.37 -5.79
CA GLY A 68 -0.63 -8.63 -6.92
C GLY A 68 -1.97 -7.93 -6.75
N SER A 69 -2.93 -8.23 -7.64
CA SER A 69 -4.27 -7.63 -7.58
C SER A 69 -5.14 -8.33 -6.54
N ILE A 70 -5.90 -7.54 -5.77
CA ILE A 70 -6.88 -8.07 -4.80
C ILE A 70 -8.28 -8.15 -5.39
N GLY A 71 -9.11 -9.05 -4.82
CA GLY A 71 -10.55 -9.16 -5.08
C GLY A 71 -11.36 -8.27 -4.13
N SER A 72 -12.71 -8.37 -4.21
CA SER A 72 -13.62 -7.69 -3.27
C SER A 72 -13.58 -8.36 -1.90
N ASN A 73 -13.56 -7.57 -0.82
CA ASN A 73 -13.44 -8.03 0.56
C ASN A 73 -12.27 -8.98 0.78
N ASP A 74 -11.11 -8.59 0.29
CA ASP A 74 -9.87 -9.37 0.28
C ASP A 74 -8.74 -8.57 0.94
N ALA A 75 -7.71 -9.28 1.41
CA ALA A 75 -6.52 -8.68 1.99
C ALA A 75 -5.29 -9.51 1.61
N LEU A 76 -4.34 -8.88 0.97
CA LEU A 76 -3.06 -9.49 0.61
C LEU A 76 -1.91 -8.67 1.17
N ASP A 77 -0.89 -9.39 1.64
CA ASP A 77 0.36 -8.78 2.02
C ASP A 77 1.56 -9.60 1.54
N ALA A 78 2.68 -8.90 1.35
CA ALA A 78 3.95 -9.49 0.99
C ALA A 78 5.07 -8.75 1.70
N SER A 79 6.03 -9.48 2.26
CA SER A 79 7.17 -8.88 2.93
C SER A 79 8.44 -9.69 2.73
N VAL A 80 9.56 -8.98 2.63
CA VAL A 80 10.90 -9.57 2.54
C VAL A 80 11.86 -8.74 3.39
N LEU A 81 12.66 -9.39 4.23
CA LEU A 81 13.58 -8.68 5.13
C LEU A 81 14.68 -7.94 4.35
N THR A 82 15.20 -8.57 3.30
CA THR A 82 16.20 -7.97 2.40
C THR A 82 15.87 -8.35 0.98
N GLY A 83 15.97 -7.40 0.06
CA GLY A 83 15.71 -7.64 -1.36
C GLY A 83 16.60 -6.78 -2.24
N GLY A 84 16.73 -7.18 -3.49
CA GLY A 84 17.50 -6.39 -4.44
C GLY A 84 17.36 -6.86 -5.88
N VAL A 85 17.73 -5.96 -6.77
CA VAL A 85 17.92 -6.22 -8.19
C VAL A 85 19.43 -6.17 -8.44
N PRO A 86 20.05 -7.27 -8.90
CA PRO A 86 21.51 -7.35 -9.03
C PRO A 86 22.11 -6.15 -9.76
N SER A 87 23.18 -5.60 -9.21
CA SER A 87 23.92 -4.44 -9.75
C SER A 87 23.12 -3.14 -9.87
N THR A 88 21.86 -3.11 -9.42
CA THR A 88 20.98 -1.94 -9.58
C THR A 88 20.44 -1.42 -8.24
N LEU A 89 19.89 -2.30 -7.41
CA LEU A 89 19.18 -1.89 -6.20
C LEU A 89 19.37 -2.90 -5.08
N THR A 90 19.52 -2.39 -3.85
CA THR A 90 19.38 -3.14 -2.59
C THR A 90 18.47 -2.37 -1.64
N ALA A 91 17.67 -3.09 -0.87
CA ALA A 91 16.80 -2.50 0.15
C ALA A 91 16.54 -3.51 1.28
N GLU A 92 16.07 -3.01 2.41
CA GLU A 92 15.71 -3.80 3.59
C GLU A 92 14.25 -3.57 3.99
N THR A 93 13.68 -4.51 4.74
CA THR A 93 12.32 -4.45 5.27
C THR A 93 11.26 -4.07 4.24
N LEU A 94 11.33 -4.72 3.06
CA LEU A 94 10.36 -4.49 2.00
C LEU A 94 9.00 -5.05 2.43
N SER A 95 7.97 -4.23 2.32
CA SER A 95 6.59 -4.59 2.66
C SER A 95 5.62 -4.00 1.65
N ALA A 96 4.58 -4.75 1.34
CA ALA A 96 3.46 -4.32 0.52
C ALA A 96 2.18 -4.93 1.07
N SER A 97 1.11 -4.14 1.16
CA SER A 97 -0.22 -4.59 1.59
C SER A 97 -1.30 -3.94 0.75
N ALA A 98 -2.36 -4.68 0.49
CA ALA A 98 -3.56 -4.18 -0.16
C ALA A 98 -4.78 -4.84 0.50
N ILE A 99 -5.78 -4.03 0.84
CA ILE A 99 -7.00 -4.46 1.53
C ILE A 99 -8.20 -3.83 0.82
N SER A 100 -9.23 -4.63 0.57
CA SER A 100 -10.51 -4.14 0.08
C SER A 100 -11.63 -4.47 1.04
N TYR A 101 -12.45 -3.48 1.31
CA TYR A 101 -13.71 -3.57 2.02
C TYR A 101 -14.87 -3.51 1.02
N ALA A 102 -16.12 -3.49 1.52
CA ALA A 102 -17.29 -3.40 0.66
C ALA A 102 -17.37 -2.09 -0.15
N ASP A 103 -16.81 -1.02 0.39
CA ASP A 103 -16.91 0.35 -0.12
C ASP A 103 -15.57 1.12 -0.12
N GLU A 104 -14.46 0.47 0.23
CA GLU A 104 -13.14 1.11 0.32
C GLU A 104 -12.02 0.16 -0.10
N VAL A 105 -10.99 0.72 -0.71
CA VAL A 105 -9.73 0.03 -1.02
C VAL A 105 -8.57 0.83 -0.48
N ASP A 106 -7.70 0.17 0.28
CA ASP A 106 -6.45 0.71 0.81
C ASP A 106 -5.26 -0.10 0.32
N SER A 107 -4.21 0.58 -0.10
CA SER A 107 -2.96 -0.05 -0.49
C SER A 107 -1.77 0.74 0.05
N ALA A 108 -0.73 0.04 0.48
CA ALA A 108 0.49 0.64 0.96
C ALA A 108 1.71 -0.22 0.61
N ALA A 109 2.82 0.43 0.31
CA ALA A 109 4.11 -0.22 0.15
C ALA A 109 5.21 0.60 0.79
N SER A 110 6.20 -0.08 1.36
CA SER A 110 7.34 0.59 2.01
C SER A 110 8.61 -0.25 1.94
N LEU A 111 9.73 0.42 2.10
CA LEU A 111 11.03 -0.21 2.30
C LEU A 111 11.98 0.73 3.07
N GLY A 112 13.00 0.14 3.69
CA GLY A 112 14.09 0.84 4.36
C GLY A 112 15.43 0.66 3.67
N ASN A 113 16.38 1.50 4.01
CA ASN A 113 17.78 1.42 3.60
C ASN A 113 17.98 1.22 2.08
N LEU A 114 17.25 2.03 1.29
CA LEU A 114 17.37 2.00 -0.17
C LEU A 114 18.77 2.46 -0.61
N SER A 115 19.42 1.63 -1.40
CA SER A 115 20.61 1.99 -2.17
C SER A 115 20.45 1.53 -3.60
N MET A 116 20.45 2.46 -4.55
CA MET A 116 20.18 2.17 -5.95
C MET A 116 21.17 2.93 -6.84
N THR A 117 21.59 2.28 -7.93
CA THR A 117 22.40 2.93 -8.98
C THR A 117 21.78 2.59 -10.34
N VAL A 118 21.30 3.61 -11.05
CA VAL A 118 20.69 3.48 -12.39
C VAL A 118 21.44 4.39 -13.35
N ALA A 119 22.02 3.80 -14.41
CA ALA A 119 22.78 4.52 -15.43
C ALA A 119 23.83 5.52 -14.86
N GLY A 120 24.52 5.12 -13.79
CA GLY A 120 25.54 5.96 -13.13
C GLY A 120 24.97 6.99 -12.15
N THR A 121 23.65 7.08 -11.99
CA THR A 121 23.01 7.92 -10.97
C THR A 121 22.81 7.10 -9.69
N GLY A 122 23.50 7.46 -8.61
CA GLY A 122 23.32 6.87 -7.29
C GLY A 122 22.16 7.53 -6.53
N ILE A 123 21.27 6.73 -5.96
CA ILE A 123 20.11 7.21 -5.19
C ILE A 123 20.05 6.42 -3.89
N THR A 124 19.94 7.14 -2.75
CA THR A 124 19.78 6.50 -1.44
C THR A 124 18.67 7.16 -0.66
N ALA A 125 17.99 6.38 0.18
CA ALA A 125 16.99 6.87 1.14
C ALA A 125 16.95 5.93 2.35
N ASP A 126 16.74 6.46 3.56
CA ASP A 126 16.59 5.64 4.76
C ASP A 126 15.24 4.94 4.80
N PHE A 127 14.19 5.62 4.32
CA PHE A 127 12.84 5.08 4.28
C PHE A 127 12.07 5.64 3.09
N VAL A 128 11.29 4.78 2.43
CA VAL A 128 10.41 5.12 1.32
C VAL A 128 9.06 4.43 1.51
N MET A 129 7.95 5.16 1.41
CA MET A 129 6.60 4.63 1.54
C MET A 129 5.64 5.33 0.58
N ALA A 130 4.72 4.56 -0.01
CA ALA A 130 3.56 5.04 -0.76
C ALA A 130 2.29 4.49 -0.13
N GLN A 131 1.23 5.28 -0.15
CA GLN A 131 -0.11 4.92 0.28
C GLN A 131 -1.12 5.44 -0.71
N ALA A 132 -2.14 4.64 -1.01
CA ALA A 132 -3.30 5.01 -1.82
C ALA A 132 -4.57 4.48 -1.17
N SER A 133 -5.64 5.27 -1.22
CA SER A 133 -6.97 4.92 -0.70
C SER A 133 -8.04 5.44 -1.63
N GLN A 134 -9.12 4.68 -1.81
CA GLN A 134 -10.34 5.14 -2.47
C GLN A 134 -11.58 4.57 -1.78
N VAL A 135 -12.53 5.46 -1.48
CA VAL A 135 -13.89 5.12 -1.07
C VAL A 135 -14.81 5.16 -2.30
N ALA A 136 -15.74 4.23 -2.41
CA ALA A 136 -16.68 4.15 -3.53
C ALA A 136 -17.44 5.46 -3.73
N GLY A 137 -17.49 5.94 -4.97
CA GLY A 137 -18.13 7.21 -5.33
C GLY A 137 -17.34 8.48 -4.99
N ALA A 138 -16.14 8.36 -4.42
CA ALA A 138 -15.25 9.49 -4.15
C ALA A 138 -13.94 9.39 -4.97
N PRO A 139 -13.28 10.53 -5.24
CA PRO A 139 -11.93 10.49 -5.79
C PRO A 139 -10.97 9.80 -4.83
N GLY A 140 -10.09 8.97 -5.36
CA GLY A 140 -9.01 8.39 -4.58
C GLY A 140 -8.02 9.44 -4.09
N SER A 141 -7.28 9.09 -3.09
CA SER A 141 -6.23 9.93 -2.49
C SER A 141 -4.94 9.11 -2.30
N GLY A 142 -3.84 9.81 -2.18
CA GLY A 142 -2.58 9.17 -1.90
C GLY A 142 -1.53 10.08 -1.34
N SER A 143 -0.52 9.47 -0.74
CA SER A 143 0.61 10.18 -0.16
C SER A 143 1.88 9.34 -0.25
N SER A 144 3.02 10.01 -0.17
CA SER A 144 4.31 9.35 -0.02
C SER A 144 5.13 9.95 1.12
N THR A 145 6.00 9.13 1.69
CA THR A 145 6.97 9.55 2.69
C THR A 145 8.35 9.07 2.25
N LEU A 146 9.30 10.01 2.15
CA LEU A 146 10.71 9.72 1.90
C LEU A 146 11.56 10.40 2.96
N THR A 147 12.49 9.65 3.54
CA THR A 147 13.40 10.17 4.57
C THR A 147 14.85 10.07 4.09
N ASN A 148 15.59 11.17 4.25
CA ASN A 148 17.00 11.27 3.91
C ASN A 148 17.34 10.87 2.46
N LEU A 149 16.48 11.29 1.52
CA LEU A 149 16.72 11.06 0.09
C LEU A 149 17.95 11.83 -0.35
N SER A 150 18.88 11.16 -1.03
CA SER A 150 19.99 11.79 -1.72
C SER A 150 20.15 11.25 -3.14
N ILE A 151 20.62 12.10 -4.05
CA ILE A 151 20.98 11.76 -5.42
C ILE A 151 22.44 12.13 -5.65
N ASN A 152 23.27 11.15 -6.03
CA ASN A 152 24.73 11.28 -6.16
C ASN A 152 25.38 11.89 -4.89
N GLY A 153 24.90 11.50 -3.70
CA GLY A 153 25.37 12.01 -2.42
C GLY A 153 24.90 13.43 -2.06
N ILE A 154 24.08 14.06 -2.89
CA ILE A 154 23.51 15.39 -2.62
C ILE A 154 22.11 15.20 -2.01
N PRO A 155 21.89 15.71 -0.78
CA PRO A 155 20.56 15.65 -0.15
C PRO A 155 19.50 16.35 -0.99
N VAL A 156 18.34 15.73 -1.12
CA VAL A 156 17.18 16.24 -1.85
C VAL A 156 16.11 16.72 -0.89
N ALA A 157 15.68 17.97 -1.06
CA ALA A 157 14.54 18.51 -0.34
C ALA A 157 13.24 17.91 -0.92
N VAL A 158 12.60 17.00 -0.17
CA VAL A 158 11.29 16.43 -0.51
C VAL A 158 10.22 17.45 -0.10
N THR A 159 9.50 17.99 -1.07
CA THR A 159 8.50 19.05 -0.82
C THR A 159 7.15 18.53 -0.32
N GLY A 160 6.89 17.23 -0.51
CA GLY A 160 5.58 16.62 -0.26
C GLY A 160 4.54 16.89 -1.38
N ALA A 161 4.82 17.82 -2.29
CA ALA A 161 3.94 18.06 -3.43
C ALA A 161 3.94 16.85 -4.39
N PRO A 162 2.79 16.54 -5.04
CA PRO A 162 2.75 15.52 -6.07
C PRO A 162 3.67 15.86 -7.27
N ASN A 163 4.26 14.81 -7.85
CA ASN A 163 5.00 14.86 -9.11
C ASN A 163 6.23 15.79 -9.09
N GLN A 164 6.97 15.82 -7.96
CA GLN A 164 8.23 16.57 -7.88
C GLN A 164 9.29 15.90 -8.77
N ALA A 165 9.64 16.51 -9.89
CA ALA A 165 10.60 15.96 -10.85
C ALA A 165 12.00 16.58 -10.66
N ILE A 166 13.02 15.72 -10.68
CA ILE A 166 14.44 16.08 -10.60
C ILE A 166 15.14 15.51 -11.84
N PRO A 167 15.69 16.34 -12.73
CA PRO A 167 16.40 15.85 -13.89
C PRO A 167 17.70 15.14 -13.48
N VAL A 168 17.98 14.01 -14.13
CA VAL A 168 19.24 13.25 -14.01
C VAL A 168 19.77 12.93 -15.41
N PRO A 169 21.05 12.54 -15.56
CA PRO A 169 21.58 12.17 -16.87
C PRO A 169 20.73 11.10 -17.57
N GLY A 170 20.20 11.42 -18.74
CA GLY A 170 19.40 10.52 -19.57
C GLY A 170 17.96 10.32 -19.13
N GLY A 171 17.48 11.02 -18.08
CA GLY A 171 16.15 10.81 -17.56
C GLY A 171 15.75 11.74 -16.42
N GLN A 172 14.94 11.24 -15.52
CA GLN A 172 14.44 11.98 -14.36
C GLN A 172 14.13 11.05 -13.17
N VAL A 173 14.15 11.63 -11.98
CA VAL A 173 13.63 11.06 -10.74
C VAL A 173 12.36 11.83 -10.39
N ILE A 174 11.25 11.13 -10.21
CA ILE A 174 9.96 11.70 -9.82
C ILE A 174 9.68 11.26 -8.37
N ILE A 175 9.45 12.22 -7.50
CA ILE A 175 9.11 11.99 -6.10
C ILE A 175 7.61 12.23 -5.93
N ASN A 176 6.94 11.34 -5.18
CA ASN A 176 5.51 11.42 -4.93
C ASN A 176 4.69 11.52 -6.23
N GLU A 177 5.00 10.63 -7.18
CA GLU A 177 4.24 10.56 -8.42
C GLU A 177 2.83 10.09 -8.14
N GLN A 178 1.84 10.89 -8.51
CA GLN A 178 0.43 10.60 -8.27
C GLN A 178 -0.38 10.75 -9.55
N THR A 179 -1.25 9.77 -9.79
CA THR A 179 -2.24 9.81 -10.86
C THR A 179 -3.60 9.42 -10.29
N ILE A 180 -4.61 10.25 -10.51
CA ILE A 180 -6.00 9.94 -10.17
C ILE A 180 -6.79 9.86 -11.48
N SER A 181 -7.40 8.70 -11.74
CA SER A 181 -8.19 8.47 -12.95
C SER A 181 -9.55 9.18 -12.88
N SER A 182 -10.25 9.23 -14.00
CA SER A 182 -11.64 9.76 -14.07
C SER A 182 -12.64 8.91 -13.26
N THR A 183 -12.31 7.64 -12.97
CA THR A 183 -13.11 6.75 -12.10
C THR A 183 -12.71 6.85 -10.62
N GLY A 184 -11.79 7.73 -10.29
CA GLY A 184 -11.31 7.95 -8.92
C GLY A 184 -10.15 7.06 -8.50
N THR A 185 -9.72 6.06 -9.31
CA THR A 185 -8.58 5.22 -8.95
C THR A 185 -7.32 6.05 -8.73
N ALA A 186 -6.70 5.91 -7.57
CA ALA A 186 -5.43 6.53 -7.23
C ALA A 186 -4.26 5.56 -7.44
N VAL A 187 -3.21 6.04 -8.09
CA VAL A 187 -1.90 5.38 -8.18
C VAL A 187 -0.85 6.31 -7.60
N VAL A 188 -0.07 5.81 -6.66
CA VAL A 188 0.99 6.56 -5.99
C VAL A 188 2.29 5.79 -6.07
N ASN A 189 3.31 6.41 -6.63
CA ASN A 189 4.68 5.92 -6.61
C ASN A 189 5.52 6.88 -5.75
N ALA A 190 6.08 6.39 -4.65
CA ALA A 190 6.85 7.27 -3.77
C ALA A 190 8.11 7.80 -4.45
N LEU A 191 8.80 6.94 -5.20
CA LEU A 191 9.97 7.30 -5.99
C LEU A 191 9.91 6.56 -7.34
N HIS A 192 9.98 7.29 -8.44
CA HIS A 192 10.02 6.73 -9.79
C HIS A 192 11.23 7.26 -10.55
N VAL A 193 12.08 6.36 -11.01
CA VAL A 193 13.31 6.67 -11.74
C VAL A 193 13.19 6.17 -13.16
N VAL A 194 13.19 7.11 -14.10
CA VAL A 194 13.11 6.80 -15.53
C VAL A 194 14.39 7.23 -16.21
N VAL A 195 15.10 6.29 -16.84
CA VAL A 195 16.22 6.56 -17.74
C VAL A 195 15.87 5.99 -19.11
N THR A 196 15.72 6.88 -20.08
CA THR A 196 15.17 6.55 -21.41
C THR A 196 15.92 5.41 -22.07
N GLY A 197 15.20 4.33 -22.42
CA GLY A 197 15.76 3.16 -23.10
C GLY A 197 16.65 2.26 -22.22
N VAL A 198 16.84 2.58 -20.95
CA VAL A 198 17.72 1.83 -20.03
C VAL A 198 16.95 1.24 -18.85
N ALA A 199 16.22 2.06 -18.11
CA ALA A 199 15.56 1.62 -16.90
C ALA A 199 14.30 2.43 -16.57
N ASP A 200 13.34 1.73 -16.01
CA ASP A 200 12.13 2.25 -15.38
C ASP A 200 12.00 1.55 -14.02
N VAL A 201 12.24 2.28 -12.93
CA VAL A 201 12.29 1.72 -11.58
C VAL A 201 11.35 2.49 -10.68
N VAL A 202 10.33 1.80 -10.20
CA VAL A 202 9.37 2.31 -9.21
C VAL A 202 9.71 1.72 -7.84
N VAL A 203 9.85 2.56 -6.84
CA VAL A 203 10.13 2.21 -5.46
C VAL A 203 8.96 2.67 -4.59
N ALA A 204 8.34 1.75 -3.92
CA ALA A 204 7.09 1.85 -3.18
C ALA A 204 5.95 2.39 -4.08
N SER A 205 5.12 1.47 -4.57
CA SER A 205 3.93 1.75 -5.39
C SER A 205 2.69 1.24 -4.68
N ALA A 206 1.62 2.04 -4.69
CA ALA A 206 0.31 1.71 -4.16
C ALA A 206 -0.78 2.13 -5.14
N THR A 207 -1.77 1.25 -5.36
CA THR A 207 -2.94 1.50 -6.21
C THR A 207 -4.20 1.18 -5.43
N ALA A 208 -5.15 2.10 -5.41
CA ALA A 208 -6.46 1.90 -4.81
C ALA A 208 -7.56 2.40 -5.75
N GLY A 209 -8.54 1.54 -6.03
CA GLY A 209 -9.66 1.82 -6.91
C GLY A 209 -10.88 0.97 -6.57
N ILE A 210 -12.06 1.61 -6.57
CA ILE A 210 -13.36 0.94 -6.44
C ILE A 210 -14.41 1.69 -7.23
N SER A 211 -15.17 1.00 -8.09
CA SER A 211 -16.17 1.59 -8.98
C SER A 211 -17.49 0.82 -8.97
#